data_7420b60e0b7c025e8e12aa020ca7468f
#
_entry.id   7420b60e0b7c025e8e12aa020ca7468f
#
_cell.length_a   1.000
_cell.length_b   1.000
_cell.length_c   1.000
_cell.angle_alpha   90.00
_cell.angle_beta   90.00
_cell.angle_gamma   90.00
#
_symmetry.space_group_name_H-M   'P 1'
#
loop_
_entity.id
_entity.type
_entity.pdbx_description
1 polymer ?
#
loop_
_entity_poly.entity_id
_entity_poly.type
_entity_poly.pdbx_seq_one_letter_code
_entity_poly.pdbx_strand_id
1 'polypeptide(L)'
;MTDYTKEQLDEALVAVSSIICRCEKMDGKFDEGTAQYSLLKNRIKALRISEALITTVRDALPEQVSQSFKELYPKDELEKALPPVISIIRKCEKAQSKYAEGTAHYNRFAKMIQPLQLSKTLLEETLSSNV
;
A
#
# COMPACT_ATOMS: atom_id res chain seq x y z
N MET A 1 13.59 -2.28 11.86
CA MET A 1 12.79 -1.83 10.71
C MET A 1 13.67 -1.72 9.47
N THR A 2 13.15 -2.11 8.31
CA THR A 2 13.89 -2.03 7.05
C THR A 2 14.21 -0.58 6.71
N ASP A 3 15.46 -0.32 6.33
CA ASP A 3 15.91 1.02 5.98
C ASP A 3 15.61 1.31 4.51
N TYR A 4 14.80 2.33 4.27
CA TYR A 4 14.52 2.84 2.94
C TYR A 4 15.10 4.25 2.80
N THR A 5 15.59 4.58 1.62
CA THR A 5 16.05 5.94 1.35
C THR A 5 14.86 6.88 1.22
N LYS A 6 15.10 8.18 1.44
CA LYS A 6 14.06 9.19 1.24
C LYS A 6 13.50 9.14 -0.18
N GLU A 7 14.37 8.91 -1.17
CA GLU A 7 13.96 8.80 -2.57
C GLU A 7 13.02 7.62 -2.80
N GLN A 8 13.33 6.47 -2.19
CA GLN A 8 12.48 5.28 -2.29
C GLN A 8 11.11 5.55 -1.69
N LEU A 9 11.08 6.24 -0.54
CA LEU A 9 9.82 6.58 0.13
C LEU A 9 9.01 7.59 -0.68
N ASP A 10 9.65 8.61 -1.26
CA ASP A 10 8.99 9.59 -2.12
C ASP A 10 8.40 8.93 -3.37
N GLU A 11 9.14 8.05 -4.01
CA GLU A 11 8.66 7.30 -5.17
C GLU A 11 7.46 6.41 -4.81
N ALA A 12 7.54 5.77 -3.64
CA ALA A 12 6.44 4.93 -3.15
C ALA A 12 5.18 5.77 -2.91
N LEU A 13 5.32 6.97 -2.34
CA LEU A 13 4.19 7.87 -2.12
C LEU A 13 3.51 8.27 -3.43
N VAL A 14 4.30 8.62 -4.45
CA VAL A 14 3.75 8.98 -5.76
C VAL A 14 2.97 7.79 -6.35
N ALA A 15 3.54 6.59 -6.28
CA ALA A 15 2.90 5.40 -6.83
C ALA A 15 1.62 5.03 -6.09
N VAL A 16 1.65 5.05 -4.75
CA VAL A 16 0.48 4.73 -3.92
C VAL A 16 -0.62 5.77 -4.16
N SER A 17 -0.27 7.05 -4.20
CA SER A 17 -1.24 8.13 -4.47
C SER A 17 -1.89 7.95 -5.84
N SER A 18 -1.14 7.54 -6.85
CA SER A 18 -1.66 7.26 -8.19
C SER A 18 -2.67 6.11 -8.17
N ILE A 19 -2.37 5.05 -7.43
CA ILE A 19 -3.29 3.90 -7.30
C ILE A 19 -4.56 4.32 -6.58
N ILE A 20 -4.45 5.13 -5.53
CA ILE A 20 -5.61 5.67 -4.80
C ILE A 20 -6.50 6.46 -5.77
N CYS A 21 -5.91 7.33 -6.58
CA CYS A 21 -6.68 8.12 -7.56
C CYS A 21 -7.46 7.23 -8.53
N ARG A 22 -6.85 6.16 -9.01
CA ARG A 22 -7.52 5.20 -9.90
C ARG A 22 -8.68 4.51 -9.20
N CYS A 23 -8.50 4.12 -7.95
CA CYS A 23 -9.55 3.49 -7.15
C CYS A 23 -10.71 4.48 -6.91
N GLU A 24 -10.38 5.73 -6.60
CA GLU A 24 -11.39 6.75 -6.36
C GLU A 24 -12.22 7.07 -7.61
N LYS A 25 -11.62 6.99 -8.79
CA LYS A 25 -12.35 7.15 -10.04
C LYS A 25 -13.38 6.04 -10.28
N MET A 26 -13.16 4.87 -9.69
CA MET A 26 -14.10 3.76 -9.74
C MET A 26 -15.19 3.86 -8.68
N ASP A 27 -15.01 4.74 -7.70
CA ASP A 27 -16.01 4.97 -6.65
C ASP A 27 -17.30 5.50 -7.30
N GLY A 28 -18.43 4.91 -6.91
CA GLY A 28 -19.71 5.25 -7.50
C GLY A 28 -20.11 4.39 -8.69
N LYS A 29 -19.20 3.57 -9.23
CA LYS A 29 -19.52 2.64 -10.31
C LYS A 29 -20.13 1.33 -9.80
N PHE A 30 -20.02 1.07 -8.51
CA PHE A 30 -20.57 -0.11 -7.88
C PHE A 30 -21.65 0.29 -6.88
N ASP A 31 -22.71 -0.49 -6.80
CA ASP A 31 -23.78 -0.24 -5.86
C ASP A 31 -23.37 -0.62 -4.44
N GLU A 32 -23.85 0.15 -3.45
CA GLU A 32 -23.66 -0.17 -2.04
C GLU A 32 -24.21 -1.55 -1.74
N GLY A 33 -23.50 -2.28 -0.86
CA GLY A 33 -23.88 -3.64 -0.49
C GLY A 33 -23.36 -4.72 -1.40
N THR A 34 -22.74 -4.38 -2.53
CA THR A 34 -22.11 -5.39 -3.39
C THR A 34 -20.70 -5.72 -2.90
N ALA A 35 -20.22 -6.91 -3.26
CA ALA A 35 -18.84 -7.32 -2.93
C ALA A 35 -17.81 -6.40 -3.56
N GLN A 36 -18.06 -5.95 -4.79
CA GLN A 36 -17.16 -5.03 -5.49
C GLN A 36 -17.07 -3.69 -4.78
N TYR A 37 -18.17 -3.17 -4.28
CA TYR A 37 -18.19 -1.93 -3.51
C TYR A 37 -17.34 -2.04 -2.24
N SER A 38 -17.57 -3.09 -1.46
CA SER A 38 -16.81 -3.33 -0.22
C SER A 38 -15.32 -3.53 -0.49
N LEU A 39 -14.98 -4.28 -1.54
CA LEU A 39 -13.59 -4.53 -1.91
C LEU A 39 -12.89 -3.22 -2.28
N LEU A 40 -13.55 -2.37 -3.06
CA LEU A 40 -12.98 -1.08 -3.46
C LEU A 40 -12.75 -0.17 -2.25
N LYS A 41 -13.73 -0.07 -1.35
CA LYS A 41 -13.61 0.76 -0.15
C LYS A 41 -12.48 0.28 0.75
N ASN A 42 -12.34 -1.04 0.92
CA ASN A 42 -11.28 -1.63 1.73
C ASN A 42 -9.90 -1.36 1.12
N ARG A 43 -9.78 -1.41 -0.20
CA ARG A 43 -8.53 -1.09 -0.90
C ARG A 43 -8.13 0.37 -0.74
N ILE A 44 -9.08 1.29 -0.90
CA ILE A 44 -8.81 2.72 -0.74
C ILE A 44 -8.35 3.00 0.70
N LYS A 45 -9.04 2.44 1.69
CA LYS A 45 -8.67 2.60 3.10
C LYS A 45 -7.27 2.07 3.38
N ALA A 46 -6.96 0.86 2.89
CA ALA A 46 -5.65 0.24 3.09
C ALA A 46 -4.53 1.05 2.45
N LEU A 47 -4.76 1.59 1.25
CA LEU A 47 -3.78 2.41 0.55
C LEU A 47 -3.56 3.75 1.24
N ARG A 48 -4.60 4.35 1.81
CA ARG A 48 -4.46 5.58 2.58
C ARG A 48 -3.68 5.37 3.87
N ILE A 49 -3.87 4.23 4.53
CA ILE A 49 -3.07 3.85 5.69
C ILE A 49 -1.60 3.66 5.25
N SER A 50 -1.36 2.99 4.13
CA SER A 50 -0.02 2.83 3.57
C SER A 50 0.64 4.17 3.28
N GLU A 51 -0.09 5.11 2.69
CA GLU A 51 0.40 6.46 2.41
C GLU A 51 0.81 7.17 3.69
N ALA A 52 -0.01 7.08 4.74
CA ALA A 52 0.29 7.67 6.03
C ALA A 52 1.52 7.05 6.69
N LEU A 53 1.67 5.72 6.61
CA LEU A 53 2.84 5.03 7.14
C LEU A 53 4.12 5.45 6.42
N ILE A 54 4.09 5.51 5.10
CA ILE A 54 5.24 5.90 4.30
C ILE A 54 5.64 7.35 4.62
N THR A 55 4.66 8.24 4.72
CA THR A 55 4.89 9.65 5.08
C THR A 55 5.54 9.77 6.46
N THR A 56 5.05 9.00 7.42
CA THR A 56 5.59 9.00 8.79
C THR A 56 7.04 8.51 8.81
N VAL A 57 7.34 7.43 8.09
CA VAL A 57 8.72 6.89 8.02
C VAL A 57 9.65 7.91 7.38
N ARG A 58 9.18 8.61 6.34
CA ARG A 58 9.99 9.62 5.67
C ARG A 58 10.31 10.81 6.56
N ASP A 59 9.32 11.28 7.33
CA ASP A 59 9.41 12.55 8.05
C ASP A 59 9.80 12.42 9.53
N ALA A 60 9.57 11.24 10.14
CA ALA A 60 9.87 11.03 11.55
C ALA A 60 11.30 10.53 11.76
N LEU A 61 11.86 10.80 12.94
CA LEU A 61 13.12 10.20 13.35
C LEU A 61 12.91 8.69 13.56
N PRO A 62 13.91 7.85 13.24
CA PRO A 62 13.74 6.39 13.34
C PRO A 62 13.22 5.89 14.68
N GLU A 63 13.66 6.49 15.79
CA GLU A 63 13.24 6.11 17.13
C GLU A 63 11.79 6.46 17.45
N GLN A 64 11.16 7.32 16.63
CA GLN A 64 9.80 7.80 16.85
C GLN A 64 8.77 7.09 15.97
N VAL A 65 9.22 6.35 14.96
CA VAL A 65 8.34 5.79 13.94
C VAL A 65 7.29 4.84 14.53
N SER A 66 7.71 3.86 15.32
CA SER A 66 6.81 2.87 15.91
C SER A 66 5.74 3.51 16.80
N GLN A 67 6.14 4.51 17.58
CA GLN A 67 5.22 5.20 18.48
C GLN A 67 4.19 6.03 17.71
N SER A 68 4.63 6.72 16.64
CA SER A 68 3.74 7.50 15.79
C SER A 68 2.66 6.64 15.15
N PHE A 69 3.01 5.45 14.72
CA PHE A 69 2.04 4.52 14.11
C PHE A 69 0.99 4.06 15.11
N LYS A 70 1.39 3.76 16.34
CA LYS A 70 0.47 3.34 17.40
C LYS A 70 -0.55 4.42 17.73
N GLU A 71 -0.14 5.68 17.62
CA GLU A 71 -1.02 6.83 17.88
C GLU A 71 -2.00 7.08 16.75
N LEU A 72 -1.56 6.85 15.49
CA LEU A 72 -2.37 7.11 14.29
C LEU A 72 -3.41 6.01 14.02
N TYR A 73 -3.02 4.76 14.18
CA TYR A 73 -3.89 3.64 13.83
C TYR A 73 -3.81 2.53 14.86
N PRO A 74 -4.95 2.04 15.35
CA PRO A 74 -4.96 0.89 16.23
C PRO A 74 -4.55 -0.37 15.48
N LYS A 75 -4.10 -1.37 16.22
CA LYS A 75 -3.57 -2.62 15.68
C LYS A 75 -4.56 -3.31 14.73
N ASP A 76 -5.85 -3.35 15.09
CA ASP A 76 -6.86 -4.01 14.28
C ASP A 76 -7.04 -3.33 12.91
N GLU A 77 -6.89 -2.02 12.83
CA GLU A 77 -6.96 -1.31 11.55
C GLU A 77 -5.77 -1.65 10.66
N LEU A 78 -4.57 -1.75 11.26
CA LEU A 78 -3.37 -2.15 10.52
C LEU A 78 -3.49 -3.59 10.01
N GLU A 79 -4.04 -4.48 10.83
CA GLU A 79 -4.28 -5.88 10.43
C GLU A 79 -5.25 -5.96 9.26
N LYS A 80 -6.30 -5.15 9.27
CA LYS A 80 -7.30 -5.11 8.20
C LYS A 80 -6.77 -4.49 6.92
N ALA A 81 -5.73 -3.66 7.00
CA ALA A 81 -5.13 -3.03 5.83
C ALA A 81 -4.24 -4.00 5.04
N LEU A 82 -3.67 -4.99 5.71
CA LEU A 82 -2.70 -5.89 5.08
C LEU A 82 -3.30 -6.76 3.96
N PRO A 83 -4.44 -7.47 4.15
CA PRO A 83 -5.00 -8.30 3.07
C PRO A 83 -5.30 -7.56 1.77
N PRO A 84 -5.91 -6.35 1.76
CA PRO A 84 -6.12 -5.62 0.52
C PRO A 84 -4.82 -5.29 -0.22
N VAL A 85 -3.76 -4.90 0.51
CA VAL A 85 -2.45 -4.62 -0.10
C VAL A 85 -1.90 -5.88 -0.76
N ILE A 86 -1.94 -7.01 -0.06
CA ILE A 86 -1.48 -8.30 -0.60
C ILE A 86 -2.30 -8.67 -1.85
N SER A 87 -3.61 -8.46 -1.82
CA SER A 87 -4.50 -8.76 -2.95
C SER A 87 -4.11 -7.96 -4.19
N ILE A 88 -3.81 -6.67 -4.04
CA ILE A 88 -3.40 -5.81 -5.15
C ILE A 88 -2.06 -6.29 -5.71
N ILE A 89 -1.10 -6.62 -4.84
CA ILE A 89 0.20 -7.14 -5.26
C ILE A 89 0.02 -8.41 -6.13
N ARG A 90 -0.80 -9.35 -5.66
CA ARG A 90 -1.05 -10.60 -6.39
C ARG A 90 -1.68 -10.36 -7.75
N LYS A 91 -2.62 -9.40 -7.84
CA LYS A 91 -3.25 -9.05 -9.11
C LYS A 91 -2.23 -8.45 -10.08
N CYS A 92 -1.35 -7.59 -9.59
CA CYS A 92 -0.30 -6.99 -10.41
C CYS A 92 0.70 -8.03 -10.88
N GLU A 93 1.09 -8.96 -10.00
CA GLU A 93 2.01 -10.04 -10.36
C GLU A 93 1.41 -10.97 -11.42
N LYS A 94 0.13 -11.30 -11.26
CA LYS A 94 -0.58 -12.14 -12.22
C LYS A 94 -0.67 -11.46 -13.59
N ALA A 95 -0.98 -10.17 -13.61
CA ALA A 95 -1.03 -9.39 -14.84
C ALA A 95 0.36 -9.28 -15.48
N GLN A 96 1.41 -9.06 -14.66
CA GLN A 96 2.78 -8.98 -15.12
C GLN A 96 3.23 -10.28 -15.79
N SER A 97 2.80 -11.43 -15.26
CA SER A 97 3.20 -12.74 -15.78
C SER A 97 2.72 -12.99 -17.22
N LYS A 98 1.79 -12.19 -17.71
CA LYS A 98 1.30 -12.30 -19.10
C LYS A 98 2.24 -11.63 -20.11
N TYR A 99 3.23 -10.89 -19.65
CA TYR A 99 4.17 -10.14 -20.50
C TYR A 99 5.59 -10.64 -20.30
N ALA A 100 6.40 -10.54 -21.34
CA ALA A 100 7.81 -10.93 -21.28
C ALA A 100 8.62 -9.86 -20.54
N GLU A 101 9.69 -10.29 -19.86
CA GLU A 101 10.62 -9.37 -19.21
C GLU A 101 11.17 -8.36 -20.22
N GLY A 102 11.30 -7.12 -19.77
CA GLY A 102 11.83 -6.03 -20.57
C GLY A 102 10.80 -5.31 -21.42
N THR A 103 9.56 -5.81 -21.52
CA THR A 103 8.50 -5.10 -22.22
C THR A 103 8.00 -3.93 -21.39
N ALA A 104 7.40 -2.93 -22.06
CA ALA A 104 6.85 -1.76 -21.39
C ALA A 104 5.79 -2.13 -20.36
N HIS A 105 4.91 -3.07 -20.68
CA HIS A 105 3.87 -3.54 -19.76
C HIS A 105 4.44 -4.25 -18.54
N TYR A 106 5.43 -5.11 -18.74
CA TYR A 106 6.11 -5.79 -17.64
C TYR A 106 6.73 -4.78 -16.68
N ASN A 107 7.45 -3.81 -17.20
CA ASN A 107 8.12 -2.77 -16.40
C ASN A 107 7.12 -1.88 -15.66
N ARG A 108 5.98 -1.60 -16.28
CA ARG A 108 4.91 -0.82 -15.65
C ARG A 108 4.37 -1.51 -14.40
N PHE A 109 4.11 -2.82 -14.50
CA PHE A 109 3.65 -3.60 -13.35
C PHE A 109 4.72 -3.71 -12.28
N ALA A 110 6.00 -3.86 -12.65
CA ALA A 110 7.10 -3.89 -11.70
C ALA A 110 7.14 -2.60 -10.87
N LYS A 111 6.92 -1.44 -11.51
CA LYS A 111 6.90 -0.15 -10.83
C LYS A 111 5.71 0.01 -9.88
N MET A 112 4.61 -0.70 -10.12
CA MET A 112 3.47 -0.72 -9.21
C MET A 112 3.69 -1.68 -8.05
N ILE A 113 4.26 -2.85 -8.33
CA ILE A 113 4.48 -3.90 -7.33
C ILE A 113 5.48 -3.45 -6.26
N GLN A 114 6.57 -2.82 -6.64
CA GLN A 114 7.63 -2.43 -5.72
C GLN A 114 7.14 -1.53 -4.58
N PRO A 115 6.42 -0.43 -4.84
CA PRO A 115 5.87 0.40 -3.76
C PRO A 115 4.85 -0.33 -2.89
N LEU A 116 4.07 -1.22 -3.47
CA LEU A 116 3.10 -2.01 -2.73
C LEU A 116 3.78 -3.01 -1.80
N GLN A 117 4.88 -3.61 -2.23
CA GLN A 117 5.68 -4.50 -1.37
C GLN A 117 6.33 -3.72 -0.23
N LEU A 118 6.78 -2.49 -0.49
CA LEU A 118 7.29 -1.60 0.54
C LEU A 118 6.19 -1.33 1.57
N SER A 119 4.97 -1.02 1.14
CA SER A 119 3.83 -0.80 2.01
C SER A 119 3.52 -2.04 2.86
N LYS A 120 3.54 -3.21 2.25
CA LYS A 120 3.32 -4.48 2.94
C LYS A 120 4.37 -4.70 4.03
N THR A 121 5.64 -4.47 3.70
CA THR A 121 6.75 -4.62 4.64
C THR A 121 6.59 -3.68 5.84
N LEU A 122 6.24 -2.43 5.61
CA LEU A 122 6.02 -1.46 6.69
C LEU A 122 4.86 -1.87 7.58
N LEU A 123 3.76 -2.35 6.99
CA LEU A 123 2.61 -2.84 7.77
C LEU A 123 3.00 -4.03 8.63
N GLU A 124 3.71 -5.00 8.05
CA GLU A 124 4.15 -6.19 8.78
C GLU A 124 5.12 -5.86 9.91
N GLU A 125 6.08 -4.99 9.67
CA GLU A 125 7.04 -4.56 10.69
C GLU A 125 6.37 -3.80 11.82
N THR A 126 5.41 -2.93 11.49
CA THR A 126 4.66 -2.18 12.48
C THR A 126 3.83 -3.11 13.35
N LEU A 127 3.17 -4.10 12.75
CA LEU A 127 2.40 -5.11 13.48
C LEU A 127 3.29 -5.96 14.39
N SER A 128 4.48 -6.32 13.93
CA SER A 128 5.43 -7.10 14.74
C SER A 128 5.92 -6.31 15.95
N SER A 129 6.14 -5.00 15.81
CA SER A 129 6.62 -4.19 16.93
C SER A 129 5.54 -3.85 17.95
N ASN A 130 4.27 -4.19 17.66
CA ASN A 130 3.14 -4.00 18.57
C ASN A 130 2.84 -5.23 19.44
N VAL A 131 3.69 -6.21 19.40
CA VAL A 131 3.54 -7.44 20.21
C VAL A 131 3.95 -7.18 21.64
#